data_caedf4e39b81297ffbae94f0fd1ff720
#
_entry.id   caedf4e39b81297ffbae94f0fd1ff720
#
_cell.length_a   1.000
_cell.length_b   1.000
_cell.length_c   1.000
_cell.angle_alpha   90.00
_cell.angle_beta   90.00
_cell.angle_gamma   90.00
#
_symmetry.space_group_name_H-M   'P 1'
#
loop_
_entity.id
_entity.type
_entity.pdbx_description
1 polymer ?
#
loop_
_entity_poly.entity_id
_entity_poly.type
_entity_poly.pdbx_seq_one_letter_code
_entity_poly.pdbx_strand_id
1 'polypeptide(L)'
;AEALRADIRGFKQHHGLQQAVVMWCGSTEVYLPAGPAHQSVRIFETAMLENEPTIAPSMIYAYAALREGCAFVNATPTLTVDLPVMIELAQRNHCPVSGKDLKTGQTLLKTILAPGIKQRMLGLAGWFSTNILGNGDGATLDDPAAFRSKEESKLSALNHILQPELYPELYGKLSHQVKINYYPPRGDNKESWDNIDIVGWMGYTMQIKINFLCRDSILAAPLLLDLALLSAAAQRAGEYGVMEWLGFYFKSPQTKQGHPEHDLAVQHQQLQQAFHRLAGRLSGRLAGQPAARA
;
A
#
# COMPACT_ATOMS: atom_id res chain seq x y z
N ALA A 1 3.64 14.53 18.92
CA ALA A 1 4.42 14.71 17.69
C ALA A 1 5.88 15.12 18.00
N GLU A 2 6.13 16.11 18.90
CA GLU A 2 7.49 16.63 19.11
C GLU A 2 8.45 15.58 19.70
N ALA A 3 8.00 14.74 20.63
CA ALA A 3 8.83 13.64 21.16
C ALA A 3 9.30 12.69 20.05
N LEU A 4 8.39 12.28 19.15
CA LEU A 4 8.75 11.42 18.00
C LEU A 4 9.74 12.10 17.06
N ARG A 5 9.60 13.40 16.83
CA ARG A 5 10.56 14.16 16.03
C ARG A 5 11.94 14.20 16.69
N ALA A 6 11.98 14.41 18.01
CA ALA A 6 13.21 14.36 18.78
C ALA A 6 13.89 12.99 18.70
N ASP A 7 13.12 11.89 18.80
CA ASP A 7 13.60 10.52 18.67
C ASP A 7 14.21 10.27 17.27
N ILE A 8 13.52 10.70 16.20
CA ILE A 8 14.03 10.57 14.83
C ILE A 8 15.33 11.35 14.64
N ARG A 9 15.39 12.59 15.13
CA ARG A 9 16.62 13.41 15.08
C ARG A 9 17.75 12.76 15.86
N GLY A 10 17.46 12.31 17.08
CA GLY A 10 18.44 11.62 17.94
C GLY A 10 18.99 10.35 17.29
N PHE A 11 18.12 9.53 16.71
CA PHE A 11 18.53 8.34 15.96
C PHE A 11 19.44 8.68 14.78
N LYS A 12 19.06 9.65 13.95
CA LYS A 12 19.87 10.11 12.80
C LYS A 12 21.25 10.62 13.27
N GLN A 13 21.29 11.43 14.33
CA GLN A 13 22.53 11.99 14.86
C GLN A 13 23.43 10.93 15.47
N HIS A 14 22.85 10.04 16.29
CA HIS A 14 23.61 8.98 16.96
C HIS A 14 24.32 8.04 15.97
N HIS A 15 23.66 7.76 14.85
CA HIS A 15 24.19 6.86 13.81
C HIS A 15 24.87 7.59 12.64
N GLY A 16 25.01 8.91 12.68
CA GLY A 16 25.59 9.69 11.59
C GLY A 16 24.84 9.59 10.26
N LEU A 17 23.52 9.39 10.30
CA LEU A 17 22.71 9.17 9.10
C LEU A 17 22.31 10.47 8.42
N GLN A 18 22.60 10.57 7.13
CA GLN A 18 22.11 11.68 6.31
C GLN A 18 20.64 11.50 5.91
N GLN A 19 20.16 10.26 5.87
CA GLN A 19 18.85 9.89 5.38
C GLN A 19 18.27 8.74 6.22
N ALA A 20 16.96 8.75 6.42
CA ALA A 20 16.22 7.64 7.02
C ALA A 20 14.88 7.44 6.30
N VAL A 21 14.35 6.22 6.34
CA VAL A 21 13.02 5.86 5.85
C VAL A 21 12.23 5.31 7.02
N VAL A 22 11.06 5.86 7.26
CA VAL A 22 10.14 5.36 8.28
C VAL A 22 9.14 4.41 7.61
N MET A 23 9.09 3.17 8.11
CA MET A 23 8.20 2.11 7.64
C MET A 23 7.09 1.90 8.67
N TRP A 24 5.86 2.25 8.33
CA TRP A 24 4.72 2.00 9.21
C TRP A 24 4.17 0.59 9.00
N CYS A 25 4.46 -0.30 9.93
CA CYS A 25 4.06 -1.71 9.93
C CYS A 25 3.23 -2.08 11.18
N GLY A 26 2.58 -1.10 11.80
CA GLY A 26 1.73 -1.30 12.97
C GLY A 26 0.47 -2.12 12.62
N SER A 27 -0.30 -2.48 13.66
CA SER A 27 -1.60 -3.12 13.50
C SER A 27 -2.55 -2.21 12.72
N THR A 28 -3.57 -2.80 12.09
CA THR A 28 -4.64 -2.06 11.44
C THR A 28 -5.37 -1.20 12.48
N GLU A 29 -5.41 0.11 12.25
CA GLU A 29 -6.13 1.05 13.09
C GLU A 29 -7.61 1.09 12.72
N VAL A 30 -8.44 1.59 13.64
CA VAL A 30 -9.86 1.88 13.35
C VAL A 30 -9.96 2.82 12.16
N TYR A 31 -10.92 2.58 11.29
CA TYR A 31 -11.14 3.42 10.11
C TYR A 31 -11.60 4.82 10.52
N LEU A 32 -10.77 5.81 10.24
CA LEU A 32 -11.06 7.22 10.43
C LEU A 32 -11.12 7.89 9.04
N PRO A 33 -12.28 8.39 8.61
CA PRO A 33 -12.40 9.03 7.30
C PRO A 33 -11.63 10.34 7.24
N ALA A 34 -11.13 10.67 6.06
CA ALA A 34 -10.55 11.99 5.82
C ALA A 34 -11.58 13.09 6.08
N GLY A 35 -11.17 14.14 6.79
CA GLY A 35 -12.06 15.23 7.19
C GLY A 35 -11.34 16.58 7.21
N PRO A 36 -11.99 17.63 7.75
CA PRO A 36 -11.43 18.98 7.80
C PRO A 36 -10.05 19.06 8.47
N ALA A 37 -9.81 18.28 9.52
CA ALA A 37 -8.52 18.22 10.22
C ALA A 37 -7.33 17.81 9.34
N HIS A 38 -7.59 17.14 8.19
CA HIS A 38 -6.57 16.58 7.33
C HIS A 38 -6.27 17.40 6.07
N GLN A 39 -6.83 18.61 5.94
CA GLN A 39 -6.77 19.38 4.69
C GLN A 39 -5.47 20.16 4.50
N SER A 40 -4.84 20.62 5.57
CA SER A 40 -3.60 21.38 5.50
C SER A 40 -2.74 21.21 6.75
N VAL A 41 -1.45 21.50 6.62
CA VAL A 41 -0.49 21.40 7.73
C VAL A 41 -0.93 22.21 8.95
N ARG A 42 -1.36 23.46 8.75
CA ARG A 42 -1.78 24.34 9.84
C ARG A 42 -2.99 23.80 10.61
N ILE A 43 -3.99 23.30 9.89
CA ILE A 43 -5.20 22.75 10.53
C ILE A 43 -4.85 21.48 11.28
N PHE A 44 -4.03 20.61 10.67
CA PHE A 44 -3.60 19.34 11.28
C PHE A 44 -2.79 19.56 12.56
N GLU A 45 -1.89 20.55 12.58
CA GLU A 45 -1.11 20.91 13.77
C GLU A 45 -2.00 21.40 14.91
N THR A 46 -3.01 22.21 14.62
CA THR A 46 -4.01 22.64 15.61
C THR A 46 -4.81 21.46 16.15
N ALA A 47 -5.31 20.59 15.25
CA ALA A 47 -6.07 19.41 15.63
C ALA A 47 -5.28 18.41 16.50
N MET A 48 -3.97 18.26 16.23
CA MET A 48 -3.08 17.46 17.10
C MET A 48 -2.95 18.06 18.51
N LEU A 49 -2.90 19.40 18.66
CA LEU A 49 -2.82 20.06 19.96
C LEU A 49 -4.13 19.92 20.75
N GLU A 50 -5.24 19.90 20.05
CA GLU A 50 -6.60 19.74 20.62
C GLU A 50 -6.96 18.28 20.87
N ASN A 51 -6.07 17.33 20.56
CA ASN A 51 -6.31 15.88 20.64
C ASN A 51 -7.57 15.44 19.85
N GLU A 52 -7.73 15.97 18.63
CA GLU A 52 -8.86 15.66 17.77
C GLU A 52 -8.94 14.13 17.50
N PRO A 53 -10.09 13.47 17.79
CA PRO A 53 -10.22 12.02 17.72
C PRO A 53 -10.03 11.43 16.31
N THR A 54 -10.11 12.24 15.26
CA THR A 54 -9.92 11.81 13.88
C THR A 54 -8.45 11.68 13.47
N ILE A 55 -7.51 12.02 14.37
CA ILE A 55 -6.08 11.88 14.12
C ILE A 55 -5.58 10.55 14.68
N ALA A 56 -5.30 9.61 13.77
CA ALA A 56 -4.76 8.30 14.12
C ALA A 56 -3.28 8.39 14.51
N PRO A 57 -2.78 7.46 15.35
CA PRO A 57 -1.37 7.35 15.68
C PRO A 57 -0.44 7.33 14.46
N SER A 58 -0.77 6.54 13.42
CA SER A 58 0.01 6.47 12.18
C SER A 58 0.19 7.82 11.50
N MET A 59 -0.82 8.70 11.57
CA MET A 59 -0.76 10.06 11.02
C MET A 59 0.25 10.92 11.78
N ILE A 60 0.36 10.75 13.11
CA ILE A 60 1.32 11.48 13.95
C ILE A 60 2.75 11.02 13.63
N TYR A 61 2.96 9.72 13.43
CA TYR A 61 4.25 9.17 13.00
C TYR A 61 4.64 9.66 11.60
N ALA A 62 3.71 9.67 10.64
CA ALA A 62 3.95 10.18 9.30
C ALA A 62 4.31 11.69 9.34
N TYR A 63 3.55 12.48 10.10
CA TYR A 63 3.85 13.90 10.30
C TYR A 63 5.27 14.10 10.85
N ALA A 64 5.63 13.37 11.91
CA ALA A 64 6.95 13.48 12.52
C ALA A 64 8.07 13.10 11.54
N ALA A 65 7.92 12.00 10.82
CA ALA A 65 8.88 11.55 9.82
C ALA A 65 9.09 12.58 8.70
N LEU A 66 8.00 13.08 8.12
CA LEU A 66 8.05 14.06 7.03
C LEU A 66 8.64 15.39 7.48
N ARG A 67 8.34 15.84 8.71
CA ARG A 67 8.95 17.05 9.31
C ARG A 67 10.46 16.92 9.52
N GLU A 68 10.95 15.71 9.75
CA GLU A 68 12.39 15.42 9.92
C GLU A 68 13.09 14.99 8.61
N GLY A 69 12.44 15.21 7.46
CA GLY A 69 13.00 14.95 6.15
C GLY A 69 13.16 13.45 5.82
N CYS A 70 12.40 12.58 6.47
CA CYS A 70 12.41 11.15 6.22
C CYS A 70 11.37 10.77 5.17
N ALA A 71 11.71 9.83 4.27
CA ALA A 71 10.71 9.16 3.47
C ALA A 71 9.77 8.35 4.37
N PHE A 72 8.50 8.17 3.95
CA PHE A 72 7.52 7.40 4.71
C PHE A 72 6.80 6.38 3.83
N VAL A 73 6.74 5.15 4.31
CA VAL A 73 6.06 4.03 3.65
C VAL A 73 4.94 3.51 4.55
N ASN A 74 3.70 3.56 4.07
CA ASN A 74 2.56 2.99 4.77
C ASN A 74 2.31 1.55 4.33
N ALA A 75 2.73 0.58 5.13
CA ALA A 75 2.54 -0.84 4.87
C ALA A 75 1.16 -1.38 5.31
N THR A 76 0.33 -0.55 5.97
CA THR A 76 -0.98 -0.91 6.52
C THR A 76 -2.13 -0.33 5.69
N PRO A 77 -3.38 -0.81 5.86
CA PRO A 77 -4.53 -0.27 5.14
C PRO A 77 -5.02 1.10 5.66
N THR A 78 -4.50 1.57 6.77
CA THR A 78 -4.93 2.83 7.43
C THR A 78 -4.67 4.04 6.54
N LEU A 79 -5.59 5.00 6.52
CA LEU A 79 -5.38 6.30 5.89
C LEU A 79 -4.26 7.06 6.60
N THR A 80 -3.20 7.41 5.87
CA THR A 80 -2.03 8.08 6.42
C THR A 80 -1.44 9.06 5.40
N VAL A 81 -0.49 8.60 4.56
CA VAL A 81 0.21 9.45 3.59
C VAL A 81 -0.58 9.73 2.31
N ASP A 82 -1.76 9.20 2.19
CA ASP A 82 -2.76 9.53 1.17
C ASP A 82 -3.62 10.76 1.52
N LEU A 83 -3.46 11.31 2.74
CA LEU A 83 -4.15 12.51 3.18
C LEU A 83 -3.53 13.80 2.59
N PRO A 84 -4.33 14.83 2.25
CA PRO A 84 -3.83 16.08 1.66
C PRO A 84 -2.70 16.72 2.45
N VAL A 85 -2.83 16.78 3.77
CA VAL A 85 -1.79 17.33 4.66
C VAL A 85 -0.45 16.61 4.54
N MET A 86 -0.46 15.29 4.41
CA MET A 86 0.77 14.49 4.30
C MET A 86 1.42 14.63 2.93
N ILE A 87 0.61 14.73 1.88
CA ILE A 87 1.09 15.03 0.52
C ILE A 87 1.73 16.42 0.48
N GLU A 88 1.10 17.42 1.10
CA GLU A 88 1.64 18.77 1.24
C GLU A 88 3.00 18.77 1.97
N LEU A 89 3.10 18.08 3.11
CA LEU A 89 4.35 17.94 3.87
C LEU A 89 5.44 17.21 3.08
N ALA A 90 5.09 16.13 2.41
CA ALA A 90 6.02 15.36 1.59
C ALA A 90 6.64 16.21 0.47
N GLN A 91 5.83 17.05 -0.17
CA GLN A 91 6.30 17.97 -1.20
C GLN A 91 7.17 19.09 -0.61
N ARG A 92 6.74 19.72 0.47
CA ARG A 92 7.49 20.82 1.13
C ARG A 92 8.86 20.37 1.65
N ASN A 93 8.94 19.17 2.19
CA ASN A 93 10.15 18.64 2.82
C ASN A 93 10.95 17.69 1.90
N HIS A 94 10.58 17.60 0.61
CA HIS A 94 11.25 16.77 -0.40
C HIS A 94 11.36 15.29 0.05
N CYS A 95 10.28 14.75 0.62
CA CYS A 95 10.21 13.38 1.09
C CYS A 95 9.40 12.50 0.14
N PRO A 96 9.90 11.34 -0.28
CA PRO A 96 9.08 10.32 -0.92
C PRO A 96 8.04 9.76 0.05
N VAL A 97 6.82 9.51 -0.45
CA VAL A 97 5.77 8.78 0.27
C VAL A 97 5.17 7.71 -0.60
N SER A 98 4.83 6.57 0.00
CA SER A 98 4.17 5.48 -0.70
C SER A 98 3.26 4.69 0.24
N GLY A 99 2.26 4.05 -0.31
CA GLY A 99 1.27 3.23 0.38
C GLY A 99 0.20 2.75 -0.60
N LYS A 100 -0.78 2.02 -0.12
CA LYS A 100 -0.92 1.47 1.23
C LYS A 100 -1.29 0.00 1.17
N ASP A 101 -1.13 -0.72 2.28
CA ASP A 101 -1.41 -2.15 2.45
C ASP A 101 -0.57 -3.05 1.52
N LEU A 102 0.41 -3.76 2.09
CA LEU A 102 1.33 -4.61 1.32
C LEU A 102 0.60 -5.74 0.58
N LYS A 103 0.95 -5.93 -0.68
CA LYS A 103 0.35 -6.92 -1.57
C LYS A 103 1.07 -8.27 -1.47
N THR A 104 0.69 -9.08 -0.50
CA THR A 104 1.37 -10.34 -0.16
C THR A 104 0.61 -11.60 -0.55
N GLY A 105 -0.72 -11.60 -0.47
CA GLY A 105 -1.53 -12.82 -0.54
C GLY A 105 -2.60 -12.79 -1.63
N GLN A 106 -3.86 -12.93 -1.26
CA GLN A 106 -4.98 -13.03 -2.20
C GLN A 106 -5.09 -11.85 -3.18
N THR A 107 -4.77 -10.62 -2.76
CA THR A 107 -4.79 -9.49 -3.70
C THR A 107 -3.70 -9.62 -4.76
N LEU A 108 -2.53 -10.16 -4.41
CA LEU A 108 -1.52 -10.49 -5.42
C LEU A 108 -2.08 -11.47 -6.45
N LEU A 109 -2.74 -12.54 -6.01
CA LEU A 109 -3.38 -13.51 -6.92
C LEU A 109 -4.44 -12.85 -7.81
N LYS A 110 -5.25 -11.92 -7.27
CA LYS A 110 -6.21 -11.14 -8.06
C LYS A 110 -5.53 -10.32 -9.15
N THR A 111 -4.43 -9.65 -8.82
CA THR A 111 -3.68 -8.82 -9.79
C THR A 111 -2.91 -9.65 -10.83
N ILE A 112 -2.71 -10.94 -10.61
CA ILE A 112 -2.14 -11.90 -11.58
C ILE A 112 -3.23 -12.45 -12.49
N LEU A 113 -4.34 -12.92 -11.92
CA LEU A 113 -5.36 -13.70 -12.65
C LEU A 113 -6.38 -12.82 -13.38
N ALA A 114 -6.86 -11.75 -12.75
CA ALA A 114 -7.90 -10.90 -13.33
C ALA A 114 -7.49 -10.25 -14.66
N PRO A 115 -6.26 -9.75 -14.86
CA PRO A 115 -5.83 -9.26 -16.16
C PRO A 115 -5.88 -10.33 -17.24
N GLY A 116 -5.44 -11.55 -16.94
CA GLY A 116 -5.50 -12.69 -17.88
C GLY A 116 -6.92 -13.07 -18.27
N ILE A 117 -7.84 -13.09 -17.29
CA ILE A 117 -9.27 -13.33 -17.52
C ILE A 117 -9.82 -12.26 -18.47
N LYS A 118 -9.53 -10.98 -18.19
CA LYS A 118 -9.96 -9.84 -19.02
C LYS A 118 -9.37 -9.88 -20.43
N GLN A 119 -8.06 -10.11 -20.56
CA GLN A 119 -7.38 -10.17 -21.87
C GLN A 119 -7.92 -11.29 -22.75
N ARG A 120 -8.40 -12.38 -22.13
CA ARG A 120 -9.05 -13.50 -22.84
C ARG A 120 -10.55 -13.28 -23.08
N MET A 121 -11.10 -12.14 -22.68
CA MET A 121 -12.54 -11.82 -22.79
C MET A 121 -13.44 -12.88 -22.14
N LEU A 122 -12.96 -13.47 -21.03
CA LEU A 122 -13.73 -14.40 -20.23
C LEU A 122 -14.61 -13.64 -19.25
N GLY A 123 -15.86 -14.04 -19.12
CA GLY A 123 -16.77 -13.48 -18.11
C GLY A 123 -16.39 -13.98 -16.70
N LEU A 124 -16.77 -13.21 -15.70
CA LEU A 124 -16.56 -13.55 -14.29
C LEU A 124 -17.88 -13.41 -13.54
N ALA A 125 -18.47 -14.54 -13.15
CA ALA A 125 -19.72 -14.57 -12.41
C ALA A 125 -19.53 -14.39 -10.90
N GLY A 126 -18.41 -14.92 -10.36
CA GLY A 126 -18.14 -14.84 -8.94
C GLY A 126 -16.65 -14.93 -8.59
N TRP A 127 -16.28 -14.26 -7.50
CA TRP A 127 -14.99 -14.42 -6.82
C TRP A 127 -15.22 -14.40 -5.30
N PHE A 128 -15.25 -15.58 -4.72
CA PHE A 128 -15.39 -15.74 -3.28
C PHE A 128 -14.01 -15.99 -2.66
N SER A 129 -13.63 -15.16 -1.71
CA SER A 129 -12.37 -15.27 -0.97
C SER A 129 -12.64 -15.45 0.51
N THR A 130 -11.98 -16.42 1.14
CA THR A 130 -11.95 -16.52 2.61
C THR A 130 -10.52 -16.62 3.12
N ASN A 131 -10.27 -16.08 4.31
CA ASN A 131 -9.00 -16.16 5.01
C ASN A 131 -9.22 -16.67 6.42
N ILE A 132 -8.30 -17.50 6.90
CA ILE A 132 -8.23 -17.99 8.27
C ILE A 132 -6.89 -17.57 8.84
N LEU A 133 -6.92 -16.79 9.93
CA LEU A 133 -5.74 -16.27 10.63
C LEU A 133 -5.86 -16.58 12.12
N GLY A 134 -4.73 -16.90 12.76
CA GLY A 134 -4.70 -17.21 14.18
C GLY A 134 -3.88 -16.24 15.04
N ASN A 135 -3.27 -15.23 14.43
CA ASN A 135 -2.44 -14.23 15.09
C ASN A 135 -3.21 -12.98 15.54
N GLY A 136 -2.50 -12.01 16.13
CA GLY A 136 -3.08 -10.75 16.59
C GLY A 136 -3.77 -9.92 15.50
N ASP A 137 -3.28 -9.95 14.25
CA ASP A 137 -3.96 -9.29 13.11
C ASP A 137 -5.33 -9.94 12.84
N GLY A 138 -5.40 -11.28 12.92
CA GLY A 138 -6.66 -12.02 12.83
C GLY A 138 -7.66 -11.61 13.90
N ALA A 139 -7.21 -11.51 15.16
CA ALA A 139 -8.07 -11.07 16.28
C ALA A 139 -8.55 -9.63 16.09
N THR A 140 -7.68 -8.72 15.61
CA THR A 140 -8.07 -7.32 15.34
C THR A 140 -9.09 -7.23 14.20
N LEU A 141 -8.95 -8.07 13.16
CA LEU A 141 -9.83 -8.05 12.00
C LEU A 141 -11.16 -8.79 12.20
N ASP A 142 -11.32 -9.49 13.31
CA ASP A 142 -12.60 -10.04 13.74
C ASP A 142 -13.55 -8.93 14.24
N ASP A 143 -13.01 -7.76 14.59
CA ASP A 143 -13.78 -6.54 14.88
C ASP A 143 -14.28 -5.90 13.57
N PRO A 144 -15.62 -5.72 13.39
CA PRO A 144 -16.20 -5.10 12.20
C PRO A 144 -15.66 -3.69 11.89
N ALA A 145 -15.31 -2.90 12.91
CA ALA A 145 -14.79 -1.55 12.73
C ALA A 145 -13.38 -1.53 12.11
N ALA A 146 -12.53 -2.49 12.46
CA ALA A 146 -11.21 -2.66 11.88
C ALA A 146 -11.29 -3.36 10.50
N PHE A 147 -12.24 -4.30 10.33
CA PHE A 147 -12.45 -5.02 9.07
C PHE A 147 -12.79 -4.10 7.90
N ARG A 148 -13.56 -3.03 8.12
CA ARG A 148 -14.00 -2.09 7.09
C ARG A 148 -12.84 -1.49 6.30
N SER A 149 -11.74 -1.09 6.95
CA SER A 149 -10.55 -0.56 6.28
C SER A 149 -9.95 -1.56 5.29
N LYS A 150 -10.00 -2.84 5.62
CA LYS A 150 -9.41 -3.91 4.82
C LYS A 150 -10.34 -4.41 3.72
N GLU A 151 -11.64 -4.32 3.92
CA GLU A 151 -12.65 -4.68 2.93
C GLU A 151 -12.61 -3.74 1.72
N GLU A 152 -12.63 -2.44 1.93
CA GLU A 152 -12.53 -1.43 0.87
C GLU A 152 -11.25 -1.65 0.01
N SER A 153 -10.12 -1.92 0.66
CA SER A 153 -8.86 -2.20 -0.02
C SER A 153 -8.90 -3.46 -0.90
N LYS A 154 -9.63 -4.50 -0.49
CA LYS A 154 -9.67 -5.78 -1.22
C LYS A 154 -10.69 -5.82 -2.34
N LEU A 155 -11.79 -5.08 -2.23
CA LEU A 155 -12.88 -5.09 -3.21
C LEU A 155 -12.56 -4.21 -4.43
N SER A 156 -11.85 -3.10 -4.24
CA SER A 156 -11.57 -2.13 -5.30
C SER A 156 -10.70 -2.70 -6.44
N ALA A 157 -9.73 -3.56 -6.14
CA ALA A 157 -8.76 -4.04 -7.13
C ALA A 157 -9.40 -4.77 -8.32
N LEU A 158 -10.39 -5.64 -8.10
CA LEU A 158 -11.07 -6.35 -9.19
C LEU A 158 -11.86 -5.41 -10.09
N ASN A 159 -12.59 -4.46 -9.50
CA ASN A 159 -13.37 -3.49 -10.27
C ASN A 159 -12.49 -2.62 -11.18
N HIS A 160 -11.34 -2.16 -10.66
CA HIS A 160 -10.40 -1.37 -11.46
C HIS A 160 -9.78 -2.18 -12.61
N ILE A 161 -9.45 -3.47 -12.40
CA ILE A 161 -8.89 -4.32 -13.44
C ILE A 161 -9.95 -4.67 -14.48
N LEU A 162 -11.12 -5.13 -14.05
CA LEU A 162 -12.15 -5.70 -14.91
C LEU A 162 -12.98 -4.63 -15.62
N GLN A 163 -13.17 -3.46 -14.99
CA GLN A 163 -13.92 -2.31 -15.51
C GLN A 163 -15.36 -2.69 -15.91
N PRO A 164 -16.22 -3.09 -14.93
CA PRO A 164 -17.60 -3.54 -15.22
C PRO A 164 -18.43 -2.54 -16.01
N GLU A 165 -18.15 -1.24 -15.87
CA GLU A 165 -18.82 -0.16 -16.60
C GLU A 165 -18.55 -0.23 -18.10
N LEU A 166 -17.34 -0.68 -18.49
CA LEU A 166 -16.94 -0.83 -19.89
C LEU A 166 -17.30 -2.21 -20.46
N TYR A 167 -17.41 -3.22 -19.61
CA TYR A 167 -17.68 -4.61 -19.98
C TYR A 167 -18.85 -5.19 -19.17
N PRO A 168 -20.05 -4.58 -19.22
CA PRO A 168 -21.18 -4.99 -18.37
C PRO A 168 -21.66 -6.42 -18.62
N GLU A 169 -21.56 -6.92 -19.85
CA GLU A 169 -21.95 -8.30 -20.21
C GLU A 169 -21.04 -9.34 -19.55
N LEU A 170 -19.76 -9.02 -19.29
CA LEU A 170 -18.78 -9.93 -18.73
C LEU A 170 -18.68 -9.83 -17.21
N TYR A 171 -18.83 -8.61 -16.66
CA TYR A 171 -18.51 -8.32 -15.25
C TYR A 171 -19.59 -7.54 -14.50
N GLY A 172 -20.65 -7.07 -15.17
CA GLY A 172 -21.69 -6.23 -14.54
C GLY A 172 -22.51 -6.95 -13.45
N LYS A 173 -22.48 -8.28 -13.40
CA LYS A 173 -23.18 -9.09 -12.40
C LYS A 173 -22.20 -9.87 -11.50
N LEU A 174 -20.97 -9.42 -11.39
CA LEU A 174 -19.94 -10.08 -10.56
C LEU A 174 -20.35 -10.11 -9.09
N SER A 175 -20.45 -11.31 -8.51
CA SER A 175 -20.56 -11.51 -7.07
C SER A 175 -19.16 -11.59 -6.47
N HIS A 176 -18.71 -10.52 -5.83
CA HIS A 176 -17.40 -10.48 -5.18
C HIS A 176 -17.55 -10.41 -3.65
N GLN A 177 -17.02 -11.42 -2.96
CA GLN A 177 -17.10 -11.51 -1.51
C GLN A 177 -15.75 -11.82 -0.89
N VAL A 178 -15.46 -11.20 0.25
CA VAL A 178 -14.26 -11.44 1.05
C VAL A 178 -14.67 -11.70 2.49
N LYS A 179 -14.19 -12.80 3.08
CA LYS A 179 -14.36 -13.12 4.50
C LYS A 179 -13.02 -13.31 5.18
N ILE A 180 -12.93 -12.90 6.43
CA ILE A 180 -11.80 -13.15 7.31
C ILE A 180 -12.35 -13.81 8.58
N ASN A 181 -11.72 -14.89 9.00
CA ASN A 181 -12.12 -15.66 10.17
C ASN A 181 -10.92 -15.75 11.12
N TYR A 182 -11.12 -15.37 12.37
CA TYR A 182 -10.13 -15.59 13.40
C TYR A 182 -10.18 -17.04 13.87
N TYR A 183 -9.05 -17.73 13.83
CA TYR A 183 -8.92 -19.12 14.24
C TYR A 183 -7.58 -19.33 14.94
N PRO A 184 -7.52 -19.23 16.28
CA PRO A 184 -6.30 -19.29 17.08
C PRO A 184 -5.37 -20.47 16.75
N PRO A 185 -5.86 -21.70 16.48
CA PRO A 185 -4.98 -22.81 16.17
C PRO A 185 -4.14 -22.65 14.91
N ARG A 186 -4.44 -21.68 14.05
CA ARG A 186 -3.64 -21.36 12.85
C ARG A 186 -2.34 -20.64 13.19
N GLY A 187 -2.23 -19.99 14.37
CA GLY A 187 -1.08 -19.21 14.79
C GLY A 187 -0.73 -18.13 13.77
N ASP A 188 0.54 -17.96 13.44
CA ASP A 188 1.03 -16.97 12.45
C ASP A 188 0.78 -17.36 11.00
N ASN A 189 0.35 -18.58 10.73
CA ASN A 189 0.04 -19.01 9.38
C ASN A 189 -1.32 -18.45 8.96
N LYS A 190 -1.41 -18.09 7.69
CA LYS A 190 -2.62 -17.64 7.04
C LYS A 190 -2.98 -18.64 5.95
N GLU A 191 -4.17 -19.19 6.05
CA GLU A 191 -4.74 -20.02 5.00
C GLU A 191 -5.81 -19.21 4.29
N SER A 192 -5.78 -19.25 2.96
CA SER A 192 -6.77 -18.56 2.14
C SER A 192 -7.31 -19.48 1.06
N TRP A 193 -8.62 -19.41 0.83
CA TRP A 193 -9.29 -20.10 -0.28
C TRP A 193 -9.96 -19.09 -1.19
N ASP A 194 -9.76 -19.27 -2.48
CA ASP A 194 -10.50 -18.54 -3.50
C ASP A 194 -11.28 -19.51 -4.36
N ASN A 195 -12.55 -19.18 -4.59
CA ASN A 195 -13.39 -19.82 -5.57
C ASN A 195 -13.76 -18.79 -6.64
N ILE A 196 -13.37 -19.08 -7.88
CA ILE A 196 -13.48 -18.16 -9.00
C ILE A 196 -14.34 -18.81 -10.06
N ASP A 197 -15.53 -18.26 -10.30
CA ASP A 197 -16.50 -18.77 -11.26
C ASP A 197 -16.43 -17.98 -12.56
N ILE A 198 -15.87 -18.61 -13.59
CA ILE A 198 -15.58 -18.02 -14.89
C ILE A 198 -16.64 -18.47 -15.90
N VAL A 199 -17.01 -17.56 -16.79
CA VAL A 199 -17.92 -17.85 -17.89
C VAL A 199 -17.19 -17.70 -19.22
N GLY A 200 -17.15 -18.78 -19.99
CA GLY A 200 -16.52 -18.83 -21.29
C GLY A 200 -17.50 -18.74 -22.45
N TRP A 201 -17.03 -19.16 -23.60
CA TRP A 201 -17.80 -19.15 -24.84
C TRP A 201 -19.12 -19.92 -24.71
N MET A 202 -20.18 -19.39 -25.29
CA MET A 202 -21.56 -19.91 -25.21
C MET A 202 -22.09 -20.10 -23.78
N GLY A 203 -21.59 -19.33 -22.82
CA GLY A 203 -22.02 -19.43 -21.42
C GLY A 203 -21.46 -20.64 -20.67
N TYR A 204 -20.45 -21.33 -21.21
CA TYR A 204 -19.83 -22.45 -20.52
C TYR A 204 -19.15 -22.02 -19.21
N THR A 205 -19.56 -22.64 -18.12
CA THR A 205 -19.07 -22.31 -16.78
C THR A 205 -17.83 -23.13 -16.43
N MET A 206 -16.84 -22.45 -15.89
CA MET A 206 -15.59 -23.03 -15.39
C MET A 206 -15.33 -22.53 -13.99
N GLN A 207 -14.57 -23.28 -13.21
CA GLN A 207 -14.23 -22.90 -11.84
C GLN A 207 -12.74 -23.06 -11.60
N ILE A 208 -12.11 -22.04 -11.03
CA ILE A 208 -10.76 -22.11 -10.45
C ILE A 208 -10.89 -22.11 -8.94
N LYS A 209 -10.25 -23.06 -8.29
CA LYS A 209 -10.09 -23.09 -6.83
C LYS A 209 -8.62 -22.93 -6.49
N ILE A 210 -8.35 -22.01 -5.56
CA ILE A 210 -7.01 -21.77 -5.05
C ILE A 210 -7.03 -22.03 -3.55
N ASN A 211 -6.09 -22.82 -3.09
CA ASN A 211 -5.77 -22.97 -1.67
C ASN A 211 -4.34 -22.48 -1.47
N PHE A 212 -4.18 -21.47 -0.64
CA PHE A 212 -2.90 -20.81 -0.42
C PHE A 212 -2.61 -20.72 1.07
N LEU A 213 -1.64 -21.49 1.54
CA LEU A 213 -1.12 -21.43 2.90
C LEU A 213 0.19 -20.63 2.91
N CYS A 214 0.26 -19.58 3.69
CA CYS A 214 1.44 -18.73 3.78
C CYS A 214 1.60 -18.14 5.19
N ARG A 215 2.70 -17.41 5.39
CA ARG A 215 2.90 -16.53 6.54
C ARG A 215 3.12 -15.11 6.00
N ASP A 216 2.16 -14.22 6.24
CA ASP A 216 2.17 -12.85 5.68
C ASP A 216 3.45 -12.09 6.06
N SER A 217 3.95 -12.22 7.29
CA SER A 217 5.18 -11.56 7.75
C SER A 217 6.42 -11.95 6.93
N ILE A 218 6.54 -13.22 6.56
CA ILE A 218 7.66 -13.71 5.72
C ILE A 218 7.56 -13.18 4.29
N LEU A 219 6.34 -13.06 3.76
CA LEU A 219 6.13 -12.47 2.44
C LEU A 219 6.31 -10.94 2.45
N ALA A 220 5.96 -10.29 3.56
CA ALA A 220 6.05 -8.84 3.70
C ALA A 220 7.50 -8.34 3.89
N ALA A 221 8.34 -9.09 4.60
CA ALA A 221 9.69 -8.64 4.96
C ALA A 221 10.55 -8.23 3.75
N PRO A 222 10.68 -9.03 2.66
CA PRO A 222 11.44 -8.60 1.48
C PRO A 222 10.81 -7.38 0.79
N LEU A 223 9.47 -7.25 0.77
CA LEU A 223 8.82 -6.08 0.19
C LEU A 223 9.15 -4.80 0.96
N LEU A 224 9.21 -4.88 2.30
CA LEU A 224 9.61 -3.76 3.15
C LEU A 224 11.06 -3.36 2.91
N LEU A 225 11.96 -4.33 2.73
CA LEU A 225 13.36 -4.05 2.41
C LEU A 225 13.48 -3.33 1.06
N ASP A 226 12.81 -3.83 0.03
CA ASP A 226 12.77 -3.20 -1.29
C ASP A 226 12.23 -1.76 -1.19
N LEU A 227 11.11 -1.56 -0.51
CA LEU A 227 10.48 -0.26 -0.34
C LEU A 227 11.38 0.73 0.41
N ALA A 228 12.12 0.28 1.43
CA ALA A 228 13.09 1.10 2.13
C ALA A 228 14.22 1.55 1.21
N LEU A 229 14.82 0.61 0.46
CA LEU A 229 15.93 0.89 -0.46
C LEU A 229 15.49 1.80 -1.61
N LEU A 230 14.32 1.54 -2.19
CA LEU A 230 13.78 2.30 -3.31
C LEU A 230 13.35 3.71 -2.92
N SER A 231 12.72 3.88 -1.74
CA SER A 231 12.37 5.20 -1.21
C SER A 231 13.62 6.02 -0.91
N ALA A 232 14.66 5.41 -0.34
CA ALA A 232 15.94 6.07 -0.12
C ALA A 232 16.62 6.46 -1.45
N ALA A 233 16.58 5.60 -2.45
CA ALA A 233 17.13 5.87 -3.78
C ALA A 233 16.37 7.01 -4.48
N ALA A 234 15.02 7.00 -4.41
CA ALA A 234 14.17 8.05 -4.95
C ALA A 234 14.52 9.42 -4.33
N GLN A 235 14.62 9.49 -3.01
CA GLN A 235 14.99 10.74 -2.33
C GLN A 235 16.37 11.24 -2.72
N ARG A 236 17.37 10.36 -2.81
CA ARG A 236 18.72 10.70 -3.31
C ARG A 236 18.70 11.18 -4.77
N ALA A 237 17.83 10.60 -5.59
CA ALA A 237 17.65 11.03 -6.98
C ALA A 237 16.85 12.33 -7.12
N GLY A 238 16.33 12.89 -6.00
CA GLY A 238 15.53 14.12 -5.98
C GLY A 238 14.07 13.90 -6.36
N GLU A 239 13.56 12.67 -6.26
CA GLU A 239 12.13 12.40 -6.36
C GLU A 239 11.47 12.51 -4.98
N TYR A 240 10.31 13.16 -4.92
CA TYR A 240 9.55 13.39 -3.67
C TYR A 240 8.04 13.46 -3.95
N GLY A 241 7.25 13.46 -2.88
CA GLY A 241 5.80 13.30 -2.96
C GLY A 241 5.41 11.84 -3.20
N VAL A 242 4.25 11.62 -3.80
CA VAL A 242 3.71 10.27 -4.04
C VAL A 242 4.53 9.51 -5.08
N MET A 243 5.03 8.32 -4.69
CA MET A 243 5.79 7.42 -5.56
C MET A 243 4.84 6.39 -6.20
N GLU A 244 4.08 6.79 -7.22
CA GLU A 244 3.06 5.93 -7.87
C GLU A 244 3.64 4.62 -8.42
N TRP A 245 4.88 4.65 -8.92
CA TRP A 245 5.57 3.47 -9.45
C TRP A 245 5.88 2.39 -8.40
N LEU A 246 5.78 2.71 -7.09
CA LEU A 246 5.82 1.75 -6.00
C LEU A 246 4.48 1.02 -5.80
N GLY A 247 3.45 1.34 -6.56
CA GLY A 247 2.14 0.66 -6.55
C GLY A 247 2.21 -0.84 -6.75
N PHE A 248 3.29 -1.33 -7.40
CA PHE A 248 3.58 -2.76 -7.52
C PHE A 248 3.55 -3.52 -6.18
N TYR A 249 3.92 -2.87 -5.09
CA TYR A 249 4.03 -3.46 -3.75
C TYR A 249 2.74 -3.38 -2.92
N PHE A 250 1.73 -2.61 -3.35
CA PHE A 250 0.57 -2.27 -2.53
C PHE A 250 -0.76 -2.81 -3.08
N LYS A 251 -1.69 -3.14 -2.17
CA LYS A 251 -3.06 -3.53 -2.50
C LYS A 251 -3.92 -2.33 -2.92
N SER A 252 -3.71 -1.19 -2.27
CA SER A 252 -4.37 0.08 -2.55
C SER A 252 -3.30 1.13 -2.88
N PRO A 253 -2.72 1.09 -4.08
CA PRO A 253 -1.66 2.01 -4.47
C PRO A 253 -2.13 3.46 -4.40
N GLN A 254 -1.24 4.35 -3.92
CA GLN A 254 -1.47 5.78 -4.04
C GLN A 254 -1.28 6.23 -5.48
N THR A 255 -2.10 7.19 -5.89
CA THR A 255 -1.98 7.89 -7.18
C THR A 255 -2.05 9.39 -6.98
N LYS A 256 -1.42 10.14 -7.87
CA LYS A 256 -1.50 11.60 -7.91
C LYS A 256 -2.80 12.08 -8.53
N GLN A 257 -3.31 11.33 -9.49
CA GLN A 257 -4.54 11.64 -10.21
C GLN A 257 -5.25 10.38 -10.69
N GLY A 258 -6.58 10.44 -10.76
CA GLY A 258 -7.39 9.34 -11.27
C GLY A 258 -7.41 8.10 -10.40
N HIS A 259 -7.45 6.94 -11.03
CA HIS A 259 -7.48 5.63 -10.37
C HIS A 259 -6.10 4.97 -10.41
N PRO A 260 -5.70 4.28 -9.34
CA PRO A 260 -4.44 3.58 -9.32
C PRO A 260 -4.43 2.39 -10.30
N GLU A 261 -3.27 2.12 -10.87
CA GLU A 261 -3.06 0.91 -11.68
C GLU A 261 -3.05 -0.34 -10.80
N HIS A 262 -3.73 -1.40 -11.22
CA HIS A 262 -3.80 -2.68 -10.51
C HIS A 262 -3.36 -3.89 -11.36
N ASP A 263 -3.17 -3.71 -12.67
CA ASP A 263 -2.57 -4.75 -13.51
C ASP A 263 -1.11 -4.93 -13.13
N LEU A 264 -0.77 -6.15 -12.67
CA LEU A 264 0.57 -6.43 -12.14
C LEU A 264 1.66 -6.27 -13.21
N ALA A 265 1.37 -6.58 -14.47
CA ALA A 265 2.33 -6.46 -15.56
C ALA A 265 2.62 -4.98 -15.86
N VAL A 266 1.59 -4.14 -15.86
CA VAL A 266 1.72 -2.69 -16.05
C VAL A 266 2.49 -2.07 -14.87
N GLN A 267 2.14 -2.44 -13.65
CA GLN A 267 2.86 -2.00 -12.44
C GLN A 267 4.34 -2.39 -12.47
N HIS A 268 4.66 -3.61 -12.91
CA HIS A 268 6.04 -4.06 -13.06
C HIS A 268 6.79 -3.25 -14.11
N GLN A 269 6.16 -2.95 -15.23
CA GLN A 269 6.76 -2.10 -16.27
C GLN A 269 7.04 -0.67 -15.74
N GLN A 270 6.11 -0.08 -14.99
CA GLN A 270 6.31 1.23 -14.34
C GLN A 270 7.49 1.21 -13.36
N LEU A 271 7.61 0.12 -12.58
CA LEU A 271 8.72 -0.10 -11.65
C LEU A 271 10.07 -0.16 -12.39
N GLN A 272 10.15 -0.93 -13.48
CA GLN A 272 11.36 -1.02 -14.32
C GLN A 272 11.75 0.34 -14.91
N GLN A 273 10.80 1.09 -15.44
CA GLN A 273 11.03 2.44 -15.95
C GLN A 273 11.57 3.37 -14.86
N ALA A 274 11.03 3.25 -13.62
CA ALA A 274 11.54 4.02 -12.49
C ALA A 274 12.99 3.63 -12.15
N PHE A 275 13.35 2.35 -12.19
CA PHE A 275 14.74 1.92 -11.96
C PHE A 275 15.72 2.54 -12.96
N HIS A 276 15.40 2.52 -14.26
CA HIS A 276 16.22 3.16 -15.28
C HIS A 276 16.38 4.67 -15.05
N ARG A 277 15.27 5.35 -14.72
CA ARG A 277 15.25 6.78 -14.42
C ARG A 277 16.09 7.13 -13.19
N LEU A 278 15.94 6.39 -12.11
CA LEU A 278 16.69 6.58 -10.87
C LEU A 278 18.19 6.33 -11.09
N ALA A 279 18.54 5.23 -11.77
CA ALA A 279 19.94 4.91 -12.08
C ALA A 279 20.60 6.03 -12.88
N GLY A 280 19.95 6.56 -13.92
CA GLY A 280 20.47 7.68 -14.71
C GLY A 280 20.69 8.95 -13.88
N ARG A 281 19.74 9.30 -13.00
CA ARG A 281 19.89 10.48 -12.13
C ARG A 281 20.98 10.32 -11.08
N LEU A 282 21.12 9.15 -10.48
CA LEU A 282 22.14 8.88 -9.47
C LEU A 282 23.55 8.86 -10.10
N SER A 283 23.71 8.24 -11.27
CA SER A 283 24.98 8.24 -12.01
C SER A 283 25.41 9.65 -12.43
N GLY A 284 24.48 10.48 -12.89
CA GLY A 284 24.74 11.87 -13.24
C GLY A 284 25.19 12.73 -12.04
N ARG A 285 24.62 12.49 -10.86
CA ARG A 285 25.02 13.18 -9.62
C ARG A 285 26.41 12.75 -9.13
N LEU A 286 26.76 11.46 -9.26
CA LEU A 286 28.08 10.96 -8.91
C LEU A 286 29.17 11.53 -9.85
N ALA A 287 28.87 11.67 -11.14
CA ALA A 287 29.79 12.25 -12.11
C ALA A 287 30.01 13.77 -11.92
N GLY A 288 29.06 14.47 -11.33
CA GLY A 288 29.14 15.91 -11.03
C GLY A 288 29.74 16.27 -9.66
N GLN A 289 30.04 15.29 -8.81
CA GLN A 289 30.74 15.53 -7.53
C GLN A 289 32.25 15.59 -7.79
N PRO A 290 32.98 16.65 -7.38
CA PRO A 290 34.42 16.63 -7.39
C PRO A 290 34.92 15.47 -6.52
N ALA A 291 35.85 14.70 -7.07
CA ALA A 291 36.46 13.57 -6.35
C ALA A 291 36.92 14.05 -4.97
N ALA A 292 36.38 13.44 -3.92
CA ALA A 292 36.84 13.68 -2.56
C ALA A 292 38.37 13.38 -2.54
N ARG A 293 39.16 14.41 -2.31
CA ARG A 293 40.62 14.22 -2.16
C ARG A 293 40.85 13.35 -0.93
N ALA A 294 41.49 12.22 -1.16
CA ALA A 294 41.96 11.30 -0.13
C ALA A 294 42.98 11.95 0.80
#